data_063950bac47acab20c2cabd0cf053d95
#
_entry.id   063950bac47acab20c2cabd0cf053d95
#
_cell.length_a   1.000
_cell.length_b   1.000
_cell.length_c   1.000
_cell.angle_alpha   90.00
_cell.angle_beta   90.00
_cell.angle_gamma   90.00
#
_symmetry.space_group_name_H-M   'P 1'
#
loop_
_entity.id
_entity.type
_entity.pdbx_description
1 polymer ?
#
loop_
_entity_poly.entity_id
_entity_poly.type
_entity_poly.pdbx_seq_one_letter_code
_entity_poly.pdbx_strand_id
1 'polypeptide(L)'
;MLTVGALAVSADFRKAVYTMIQKFLPIEMQLTYQVDGEPLERLPDGYSDHYVPDGFEMDNAQKFERAENFLHVYSSKEAEESYTVRCSIIQPGQQSLFDNEHTVYETVRVGEADGVLGTSSGEDGQQVYTLNWESNGIAHTVMGDIPYDEIIKIAESIR
;
A
#
# COMPACT_ATOMS: atom_id res chain seq x y z
N MET A 1 -19.07 11.45 -14.62
CA MET A 1 -19.24 12.79 -14.04
C MET A 1 -18.21 12.95 -12.93
N LEU A 2 -17.07 13.63 -13.23
CA LEU A 2 -15.96 13.85 -12.31
C LEU A 2 -16.29 15.07 -11.45
N THR A 3 -16.58 14.89 -10.18
CA THR A 3 -16.68 15.98 -9.21
C THR A 3 -15.27 16.35 -8.75
N VAL A 4 -14.72 17.39 -9.34
CA VAL A 4 -13.53 18.07 -8.83
C VAL A 4 -13.98 18.91 -7.64
N GLY A 5 -13.78 18.40 -6.43
CA GLY A 5 -13.91 19.16 -5.20
C GLY A 5 -12.69 20.06 -5.04
N ALA A 6 -12.79 21.32 -5.48
CA ALA A 6 -11.77 22.31 -5.21
C ALA A 6 -11.88 22.74 -3.75
N LEU A 7 -11.05 22.19 -2.88
CA LEU A 7 -10.75 22.79 -1.58
C LEU A 7 -9.73 23.89 -1.80
N ALA A 8 -10.18 25.14 -1.63
CA ALA A 8 -9.32 26.30 -1.61
C ALA A 8 -8.41 26.21 -0.37
N VAL A 9 -7.18 25.77 -0.60
CA VAL A 9 -6.07 25.91 0.33
C VAL A 9 -5.13 26.96 -0.24
N SER A 10 -4.63 27.84 0.64
CA SER A 10 -3.77 28.99 0.34
C SER A 10 -2.76 28.76 -0.79
N ALA A 11 -2.44 29.82 -1.53
CA ALA A 11 -1.75 29.86 -2.81
C ALA A 11 -0.37 29.16 -2.92
N ASP A 12 0.12 28.53 -1.86
CA ASP A 12 1.44 27.89 -1.78
C ASP A 12 1.42 26.36 -1.79
N PHE A 13 0.25 25.72 -1.88
CA PHE A 13 0.13 24.26 -1.93
C PHE A 13 -0.69 23.83 -3.16
N ARG A 14 -0.06 23.77 -4.31
CA ARG A 14 -0.62 22.97 -5.41
C ARG A 14 -0.45 21.50 -5.03
N LYS A 15 -1.48 20.91 -4.44
CA LYS A 15 -1.53 19.46 -4.25
C LYS A 15 -1.28 18.79 -5.60
N ALA A 16 -0.24 17.98 -5.67
CA ALA A 16 -0.03 17.12 -6.82
C ALA A 16 -1.25 16.21 -7.00
N VAL A 17 -1.63 15.96 -8.24
CA VAL A 17 -2.65 14.98 -8.59
C VAL A 17 -1.92 13.68 -8.87
N TYR A 18 -2.33 12.63 -8.19
CA TYR A 18 -1.76 11.30 -8.34
C TYR A 18 -2.77 10.39 -9.01
N THR A 19 -2.30 9.62 -9.97
CA THR A 19 -3.12 8.62 -10.65
C THR A 19 -2.37 7.30 -10.67
N MET A 20 -2.98 6.27 -10.11
CA MET A 20 -2.49 4.90 -10.19
C MET A 20 -3.13 4.22 -11.40
N ILE A 21 -2.30 3.73 -12.32
CA ILE A 21 -2.73 3.03 -13.53
C ILE A 21 -2.34 1.57 -13.39
N GLN A 22 -3.33 0.70 -13.47
CA GLN A 22 -3.17 -0.74 -13.47
C GLN A 22 -3.19 -1.29 -14.89
N LYS A 23 -2.18 -2.09 -15.25
CA LYS A 23 -2.08 -2.74 -16.54
C LYS A 23 -1.74 -4.21 -16.37
N PHE A 24 -2.58 -5.08 -16.93
CA PHE A 24 -2.33 -6.51 -16.97
C PHE A 24 -1.55 -6.88 -18.23
N LEU A 25 -0.43 -7.53 -18.05
CA LEU A 25 0.40 -8.15 -19.09
C LEU A 25 0.32 -9.67 -18.92
N PRO A 26 0.79 -10.47 -19.90
CA PRO A 26 0.63 -11.92 -19.84
C PRO A 26 1.21 -12.58 -18.58
N ILE A 27 2.36 -12.11 -18.09
CA ILE A 27 3.06 -12.69 -16.94
C ILE A 27 3.17 -11.75 -15.75
N GLU A 28 2.79 -10.48 -15.90
CA GLU A 28 2.92 -9.49 -14.83
C GLU A 28 1.73 -8.52 -14.80
N MET A 29 1.41 -8.02 -13.63
CA MET A 29 0.56 -6.86 -13.42
C MET A 29 1.45 -5.66 -13.09
N GLN A 30 1.26 -4.58 -13.82
CA GLN A 30 2.02 -3.35 -13.67
C GLN A 30 1.16 -2.26 -13.03
N LEU A 31 1.66 -1.68 -11.94
CA LEU A 31 1.14 -0.43 -11.38
C LEU A 31 2.09 0.70 -11.77
N THR A 32 1.56 1.71 -12.43
CA THR A 32 2.29 2.93 -12.79
C THR A 32 1.65 4.12 -12.12
N TYR A 33 2.46 4.98 -11.51
CA TYR A 33 1.99 6.20 -10.88
C TYR A 33 2.32 7.40 -11.76
N GLN A 34 1.28 8.16 -12.12
CA GLN A 34 1.43 9.45 -12.75
C GLN A 34 1.28 10.55 -11.72
N VAL A 35 2.15 11.53 -11.77
CA VAL A 35 2.16 12.67 -10.86
C VAL A 35 2.05 13.95 -11.68
N ASP A 36 1.02 14.76 -11.40
CA ASP A 36 0.85 16.09 -11.94
C ASP A 36 0.99 17.11 -10.79
N GLY A 37 2.09 17.84 -10.79
CA GLY A 37 2.50 18.73 -9.71
C GLY A 37 3.78 18.28 -9.01
N GLU A 38 4.09 18.89 -7.88
CA GLU A 38 5.28 18.58 -7.09
C GLU A 38 4.97 17.45 -6.11
N PRO A 39 5.76 16.33 -6.11
CA PRO A 39 5.64 15.26 -5.13
C PRO A 39 5.88 15.76 -3.70
N LEU A 40 5.43 14.99 -2.72
CA LEU A 40 5.83 15.22 -1.32
C LEU A 40 7.35 15.07 -1.17
N GLU A 41 7.95 15.83 -0.28
CA GLU A 41 9.39 15.72 0.04
C GLU A 41 9.64 14.69 1.15
N ARG A 42 8.67 14.53 2.06
CA ARG A 42 8.75 13.60 3.20
C ARG A 42 7.38 13.09 3.59
N LEU A 43 7.34 11.93 4.24
CA LEU A 43 6.13 11.43 4.88
C LEU A 43 5.68 12.40 5.98
N PRO A 44 4.36 12.54 6.23
CA PRO A 44 3.86 13.30 7.36
C PRO A 44 4.45 12.83 8.69
N ASP A 45 4.61 13.74 9.65
CA ASP A 45 5.13 13.37 10.97
C ASP A 45 4.19 12.37 11.66
N GLY A 46 4.74 11.26 12.15
CA GLY A 46 3.98 10.18 12.78
C GLY A 46 3.23 9.27 11.81
N TYR A 47 3.47 9.40 10.49
CA TYR A 47 2.83 8.55 9.49
C TYR A 47 3.27 7.09 9.63
N SER A 48 2.35 6.22 9.99
CA SER A 48 2.60 4.80 10.29
C SER A 48 1.30 3.99 10.23
N ASP A 49 1.43 2.67 10.34
CA ASP A 49 0.33 1.79 10.71
C ASP A 49 0.05 1.90 12.23
N HIS A 50 -1.22 1.97 12.59
CA HIS A 50 -1.68 2.17 13.97
C HIS A 50 -2.50 0.99 14.50
N TYR A 51 -2.59 -0.09 13.76
CA TYR A 51 -3.24 -1.32 14.18
C TYR A 51 -2.30 -2.50 13.96
N VAL A 52 -2.14 -3.31 14.98
CA VAL A 52 -1.39 -4.58 14.96
C VAL A 52 -2.33 -5.67 15.43
N PRO A 53 -2.58 -6.73 14.66
CA PRO A 53 -3.38 -7.86 15.09
C PRO A 53 -2.83 -8.51 16.35
N ASP A 54 -3.72 -9.10 17.17
CA ASP A 54 -3.32 -9.79 18.38
C ASP A 54 -2.34 -10.93 18.06
N GLY A 55 -1.30 -11.05 18.87
CA GLY A 55 -0.27 -12.09 18.71
C GLY A 55 0.87 -11.76 17.77
N PHE A 56 0.82 -10.61 17.07
CA PHE A 56 1.90 -10.14 16.20
C PHE A 56 2.84 -9.17 16.91
N GLU A 57 4.12 -9.25 16.56
CA GLU A 57 5.14 -8.31 16.99
C GLU A 57 5.97 -7.82 15.81
N MET A 58 6.39 -6.55 15.90
CA MET A 58 7.29 -5.95 14.91
C MET A 58 8.69 -6.56 15.01
N ASP A 59 9.22 -7.00 13.88
CA ASP A 59 10.63 -7.41 13.76
C ASP A 59 11.51 -6.17 13.57
N ASN A 60 12.09 -5.70 14.66
CA ASN A 60 12.96 -4.53 14.66
C ASN A 60 14.28 -4.72 13.87
N ALA A 61 14.67 -5.96 13.57
CA ALA A 61 15.86 -6.23 12.78
C ALA A 61 15.62 -6.06 11.26
N GLN A 62 14.37 -6.22 10.82
CA GLN A 62 13.99 -6.13 9.42
C GLN A 62 13.27 -4.83 9.07
N LYS A 63 12.85 -4.03 10.04
CA LYS A 63 12.23 -2.74 9.76
C LYS A 63 13.23 -1.70 9.28
N PHE A 64 12.77 -0.77 8.48
CA PHE A 64 13.48 0.48 8.25
C PHE A 64 12.50 1.66 8.15
N GLU A 65 12.99 2.83 8.50
CA GLU A 65 12.24 4.09 8.48
C GLU A 65 13.15 5.21 7.96
N ARG A 66 12.65 5.95 6.97
CA ARG A 66 13.32 7.11 6.35
C ARG A 66 12.32 8.24 6.18
N ALA A 67 12.80 9.42 5.83
CA ALA A 67 11.93 10.57 5.59
C ALA A 67 10.88 10.32 4.49
N GLU A 68 11.23 9.55 3.47
CA GLU A 68 10.40 9.34 2.28
C GLU A 68 9.66 7.99 2.25
N ASN A 69 10.05 7.04 3.10
CA ASN A 69 9.47 5.71 3.09
C ASN A 69 9.75 4.92 4.38
N PHE A 70 8.92 3.93 4.64
CA PHE A 70 9.17 2.92 5.67
C PHE A 70 8.77 1.52 5.22
N LEU A 71 9.36 0.52 5.86
CA LEU A 71 8.96 -0.87 5.85
C LEU A 71 8.86 -1.36 7.28
N HIS A 72 7.71 -1.86 7.67
CA HIS A 72 7.48 -2.57 8.92
C HIS A 72 7.23 -4.04 8.61
N VAL A 73 7.84 -4.92 9.37
CA VAL A 73 7.70 -6.38 9.25
C VAL A 73 7.18 -6.90 10.57
N TYR A 74 6.14 -7.72 10.50
CA TYR A 74 5.49 -8.32 11.66
C TYR A 74 5.42 -9.82 11.53
N SER A 75 5.63 -10.53 12.62
CA SER A 75 5.48 -11.99 12.68
C SER A 75 4.64 -12.39 13.89
N SER A 76 3.90 -13.46 13.73
CA SER A 76 3.17 -14.08 14.84
C SER A 76 4.12 -14.82 15.76
N LYS A 77 3.83 -14.77 17.07
CA LYS A 77 4.54 -15.54 18.09
C LYS A 77 4.13 -17.00 18.15
N GLU A 78 2.92 -17.33 17.70
CA GLU A 78 2.29 -18.63 17.89
C GLU A 78 2.02 -19.37 16.57
N ALA A 79 1.95 -18.65 15.46
CA ALA A 79 1.73 -19.17 14.11
C ALA A 79 2.89 -18.82 13.20
N GLU A 80 3.04 -19.54 12.10
CA GLU A 80 4.01 -19.20 11.04
C GLU A 80 3.48 -18.12 10.09
N GLU A 81 2.71 -17.18 10.61
CA GLU A 81 2.09 -16.08 9.86
C GLU A 81 2.94 -14.81 9.98
N SER A 82 2.96 -14.04 8.90
CA SER A 82 3.68 -12.77 8.86
C SER A 82 3.00 -11.77 7.94
N TYR A 83 3.27 -10.49 8.14
CA TYR A 83 2.87 -9.46 7.19
C TYR A 83 3.86 -8.30 7.18
N THR A 84 3.81 -7.53 6.11
CA THR A 84 4.60 -6.33 5.93
C THR A 84 3.70 -5.14 5.60
N VAL A 85 4.11 -3.96 6.10
CA VAL A 85 3.51 -2.67 5.74
C VAL A 85 4.60 -1.82 5.11
N ARG A 86 4.37 -1.38 3.89
CA ARG A 86 5.28 -0.50 3.16
C ARG A 86 4.56 0.75 2.71
N CYS A 87 5.15 1.89 3.03
CA CYS A 87 4.68 3.19 2.52
C CYS A 87 5.86 3.94 1.90
N SER A 88 5.62 4.59 0.78
CA SER A 88 6.62 5.43 0.12
C SER A 88 5.98 6.60 -0.60
N ILE A 89 6.65 7.74 -0.57
CA ILE A 89 6.28 8.88 -1.41
C ILE A 89 6.37 8.46 -2.87
N ILE A 90 5.33 8.79 -3.63
CA ILE A 90 5.26 8.49 -5.06
C ILE A 90 6.17 9.45 -5.83
N GLN A 91 7.05 8.87 -6.65
CA GLN A 91 7.87 9.61 -7.59
C GLN A 91 7.26 9.54 -9.01
N PRO A 92 7.42 10.61 -9.83
CA PRO A 92 6.95 10.60 -11.22
C PRO A 92 7.48 9.40 -12.00
N GLY A 93 6.58 8.64 -12.64
CA GLY A 93 6.95 7.46 -13.43
C GLY A 93 7.32 6.22 -12.62
N GLN A 94 7.10 6.24 -11.30
CA GLN A 94 7.30 5.05 -10.45
C GLN A 94 6.44 3.90 -10.94
N GLN A 95 7.05 2.71 -11.02
CA GLN A 95 6.38 1.47 -11.41
C GLN A 95 6.62 0.38 -10.39
N SER A 96 5.61 -0.47 -10.23
CA SER A 96 5.70 -1.72 -9.46
C SER A 96 5.17 -2.87 -10.32
N LEU A 97 5.90 -3.98 -10.32
CA LEU A 97 5.58 -5.18 -11.08
C LEU A 97 5.20 -6.30 -10.11
N PHE A 98 4.12 -7.00 -10.41
CA PHE A 98 3.60 -8.10 -9.61
C PHE A 98 3.33 -9.30 -10.51
N ASP A 99 3.43 -10.51 -9.95
CA ASP A 99 3.09 -11.74 -10.66
C ASP A 99 1.61 -11.74 -11.11
N ASN A 100 1.36 -12.18 -12.34
CA ASN A 100 0.02 -12.29 -12.91
C ASN A 100 -0.34 -13.73 -13.31
N GLU A 101 0.59 -14.67 -13.23
CA GLU A 101 0.34 -16.06 -13.57
C GLU A 101 -0.34 -16.82 -12.42
N HIS A 102 0.00 -16.48 -11.17
CA HIS A 102 -0.44 -17.19 -9.96
C HIS A 102 -1.26 -16.30 -9.01
N THR A 103 -1.59 -15.08 -9.43
CA THR A 103 -2.28 -14.09 -8.61
C THR A 103 -3.57 -13.64 -9.27
N VAL A 104 -4.67 -13.66 -8.52
CA VAL A 104 -5.96 -13.09 -8.92
C VAL A 104 -6.06 -11.68 -8.35
N TYR A 105 -6.42 -10.70 -9.18
CA TYR A 105 -6.54 -9.31 -8.79
C TYR A 105 -7.98 -8.84 -8.79
N GLU A 106 -8.34 -8.04 -7.79
CA GLU A 106 -9.63 -7.37 -7.69
C GLU A 106 -9.47 -5.95 -7.12
N THR A 107 -10.43 -5.10 -7.42
CA THR A 107 -10.49 -3.76 -6.85
C THR A 107 -11.23 -3.81 -5.51
N VAL A 108 -10.64 -3.24 -4.47
CA VAL A 108 -11.22 -3.15 -3.14
C VAL A 108 -11.17 -1.70 -2.64
N ARG A 109 -11.96 -1.39 -1.61
CA ARG A 109 -11.93 -0.07 -0.97
C ARG A 109 -11.05 -0.09 0.26
N VAL A 110 -10.19 0.94 0.40
CA VAL A 110 -9.42 1.24 1.60
C VAL A 110 -9.79 2.66 2.03
N GLY A 111 -10.72 2.78 2.97
CA GLY A 111 -11.32 4.07 3.31
C GLY A 111 -11.99 4.69 2.07
N GLU A 112 -11.51 5.86 1.63
CA GLU A 112 -12.02 6.55 0.44
C GLU A 112 -11.24 6.22 -0.85
N ALA A 113 -10.12 5.51 -0.76
CA ALA A 113 -9.28 5.15 -1.89
C ALA A 113 -9.70 3.81 -2.53
N ASP A 114 -9.44 3.67 -3.83
CA ASP A 114 -9.50 2.39 -4.52
C ASP A 114 -8.15 1.70 -4.41
N GLY A 115 -8.16 0.44 -3.99
CA GLY A 115 -6.99 -0.40 -3.91
C GLY A 115 -7.06 -1.59 -4.86
N VAL A 116 -5.91 -2.17 -5.16
CA VAL A 116 -5.75 -3.39 -5.94
C VAL A 116 -5.31 -4.50 -5.00
N LEU A 117 -6.17 -5.49 -4.80
CA LEU A 117 -5.90 -6.67 -4.01
C LEU A 117 -5.47 -7.82 -4.93
N GLY A 118 -4.26 -8.32 -4.73
CA GLY A 118 -3.79 -9.58 -5.31
C GLY A 118 -3.95 -10.71 -4.29
N THR A 119 -4.51 -11.83 -4.74
CA THR A 119 -4.61 -13.06 -3.96
C THR A 119 -3.84 -14.16 -4.66
N SER A 120 -2.84 -14.71 -3.99
CA SER A 120 -2.03 -15.85 -4.47
C SER A 120 -2.01 -16.97 -3.44
N SER A 121 -1.56 -18.15 -3.85
CA SER A 121 -1.33 -19.28 -2.94
C SER A 121 0.16 -19.42 -2.65
N GLY A 122 0.52 -19.46 -1.38
CA GLY A 122 1.86 -19.83 -0.95
C GLY A 122 2.18 -21.31 -1.23
N GLU A 123 3.43 -21.69 -0.98
CA GLU A 123 3.91 -23.08 -1.19
C GLU A 123 3.11 -24.12 -0.39
N ASP A 124 2.60 -23.73 0.77
CA ASP A 124 1.78 -24.58 1.67
C ASP A 124 0.27 -24.53 1.36
N GLY A 125 -0.13 -23.89 0.25
CA GLY A 125 -1.53 -23.65 -0.09
C GLY A 125 -2.22 -22.57 0.74
N GLN A 126 -1.48 -21.89 1.62
CA GLN A 126 -1.97 -20.75 2.38
C GLN A 126 -2.18 -19.56 1.44
N GLN A 127 -3.25 -18.79 1.68
CA GLN A 127 -3.50 -17.59 0.88
C GLN A 127 -2.58 -16.46 1.32
N VAL A 128 -1.98 -15.78 0.34
CA VAL A 128 -1.20 -14.57 0.54
C VAL A 128 -1.93 -13.42 -0.14
N TYR A 129 -2.17 -12.37 0.60
CA TYR A 129 -2.79 -11.14 0.12
C TYR A 129 -1.75 -10.05 -0.08
N THR A 130 -1.87 -9.32 -1.19
CA THR A 130 -1.06 -8.13 -1.49
C THR A 130 -1.99 -6.99 -1.85
N LEU A 131 -2.16 -6.05 -0.96
CA LEU A 131 -3.03 -4.89 -1.14
C LEU A 131 -2.19 -3.66 -1.45
N ASN A 132 -2.45 -3.04 -2.61
CA ASN A 132 -1.78 -1.82 -3.05
C ASN A 132 -2.79 -0.70 -3.27
N TRP A 133 -2.50 0.50 -2.79
CA TRP A 133 -3.32 1.69 -3.07
C TRP A 133 -2.48 2.97 -2.99
N GLU A 134 -3.02 4.02 -3.56
CA GLU A 134 -2.49 5.37 -3.45
C GLU A 134 -3.43 6.22 -2.61
N SER A 135 -2.88 7.02 -1.72
CA SER A 135 -3.59 8.06 -1.01
C SER A 135 -2.68 9.23 -0.67
N ASN A 136 -3.10 10.44 -1.03
CA ASN A 136 -2.40 11.69 -0.72
C ASN A 136 -0.93 11.73 -1.17
N GLY A 137 -0.59 11.10 -2.28
CA GLY A 137 0.77 11.07 -2.83
C GLY A 137 1.68 10.04 -2.20
N ILE A 138 1.13 9.10 -1.45
CA ILE A 138 1.83 8.00 -0.80
C ILE A 138 1.33 6.70 -1.41
N ALA A 139 2.25 5.88 -1.89
CA ALA A 139 1.98 4.50 -2.28
C ALA A 139 2.07 3.59 -1.06
N HIS A 140 1.09 2.74 -0.91
CA HIS A 140 0.95 1.82 0.20
C HIS A 140 0.94 0.39 -0.30
N THR A 141 1.56 -0.51 0.44
CA THR A 141 1.44 -1.95 0.25
C THR A 141 1.32 -2.62 1.61
N VAL A 142 0.29 -3.45 1.78
CA VAL A 142 0.19 -4.41 2.88
C VAL A 142 0.18 -5.79 2.27
N MET A 143 1.12 -6.64 2.68
CA MET A 143 1.25 -7.99 2.16
C MET A 143 1.45 -8.98 3.29
N GLY A 144 0.74 -10.09 3.26
CA GLY A 144 0.91 -11.15 4.26
C GLY A 144 0.01 -12.35 4.03
N ASP A 145 0.30 -13.40 4.79
CA ASP A 145 -0.43 -14.67 4.86
C ASP A 145 -1.40 -14.71 6.07
N ILE A 146 -1.96 -13.56 6.40
CA ILE A 146 -2.93 -13.34 7.48
C ILE A 146 -4.34 -13.19 6.91
N PRO A 147 -5.41 -13.30 7.74
CA PRO A 147 -6.78 -13.17 7.26
C PRO A 147 -7.05 -11.84 6.52
N TYR A 148 -7.89 -11.91 5.48
CA TYR A 148 -8.22 -10.75 4.65
C TYR A 148 -8.74 -9.54 5.44
N ASP A 149 -9.60 -9.76 6.43
CA ASP A 149 -10.14 -8.70 7.27
C ASP A 149 -9.07 -8.00 8.12
N GLU A 150 -8.01 -8.71 8.51
CA GLU A 150 -6.85 -8.13 9.18
C GLU A 150 -6.03 -7.25 8.22
N ILE A 151 -5.84 -7.68 6.96
CA ILE A 151 -5.19 -6.86 5.91
C ILE A 151 -5.92 -5.52 5.76
N ILE A 152 -7.25 -5.54 5.71
CA ILE A 152 -8.06 -4.30 5.57
C ILE A 152 -7.94 -3.41 6.82
N LYS A 153 -8.04 -3.97 8.02
CA LYS A 153 -7.89 -3.19 9.27
C LYS A 153 -6.52 -2.53 9.39
N ILE A 154 -5.46 -3.25 9.02
CA ILE A 154 -4.10 -2.70 8.98
C ILE A 154 -4.05 -1.54 7.99
N ALA A 155 -4.53 -1.75 6.76
CA ALA A 155 -4.52 -0.74 5.71
C ALA A 155 -5.29 0.53 6.12
N GLU A 156 -6.47 0.40 6.70
CA GLU A 156 -7.30 1.52 7.17
C GLU A 156 -6.69 2.24 8.39
N SER A 157 -5.75 1.61 9.10
CA SER A 157 -5.07 2.22 10.24
C SER A 157 -3.93 3.17 9.86
N ILE A 158 -3.47 3.13 8.61
CA ILE A 158 -2.32 3.91 8.15
C ILE A 158 -2.69 5.38 7.99
N ARG A 159 -2.02 6.23 8.72
CA ARG A 159 -2.24 7.68 8.74
C ARG A 159 -1.07 8.43 9.34
#